data_572368ae42e1f6d2c3188790ad36466e
#
_entry.id   572368ae42e1f6d2c3188790ad36466e
#
_cell.length_a   1.000
_cell.length_b   1.000
_cell.length_c   1.000
_cell.angle_alpha   90.00
_cell.angle_beta   90.00
_cell.angle_gamma   90.00
#
_symmetry.space_group_name_H-M   'P 1'
#
loop_
_entity.id
_entity.type
_entity.pdbx_description
1 polymer ?
#
loop_
_entity_poly.entity_id
_entity_poly.type
_entity_poly.pdbx_seq_one_letter_code
_entity_poly.pdbx_strand_id
1 'polypeptide(L)'
;MRAEKIKYPMGTLTSEGALIYDENVSGKRPAVLLAPNWMGMTDKAVRRGELVAGNRYVVFVADMYGAGTRPVDFQEAAALANPLRADAIEQRSWVRSAFETMIAQAKARDLIDAAAQRSAFALAAATSWSWRVTAPLWRQPCRSMVI
;
A
#
# COMPACT_ATOMS: atom_id res chain seq x y z
N MET A 1 -13.03 -10.28 -8.83
CA MET A 1 -12.08 -9.50 -8.02
C MET A 1 -11.61 -10.35 -6.87
N ARG A 2 -10.32 -10.46 -6.67
CA ARG A 2 -9.70 -11.24 -5.59
C ARG A 2 -8.96 -10.32 -4.64
N ALA A 3 -9.12 -10.50 -3.34
CA ALA A 3 -8.41 -9.78 -2.30
C ALA A 3 -7.75 -10.82 -1.37
N GLU A 4 -6.42 -10.84 -1.35
CA GLU A 4 -5.63 -11.77 -0.54
C GLU A 4 -4.93 -11.04 0.59
N LYS A 5 -5.07 -11.53 1.81
CA LYS A 5 -4.33 -11.02 2.97
C LYS A 5 -2.88 -11.48 2.89
N ILE A 6 -1.97 -10.55 2.98
CA ILE A 6 -0.53 -10.78 2.91
C ILE A 6 0.13 -10.23 4.18
N LYS A 7 0.78 -11.10 4.93
CA LYS A 7 1.62 -10.68 6.06
C LYS A 7 2.99 -10.25 5.56
N TYR A 8 3.52 -9.18 6.15
CA TYR A 8 4.84 -8.66 5.80
C TYR A 8 5.50 -7.96 7.00
N PRO A 9 6.84 -7.88 7.03
CA PRO A 9 7.56 -7.22 8.10
C PRO A 9 7.39 -5.69 8.01
N MET A 10 7.24 -5.04 9.16
CA MET A 10 7.15 -3.58 9.29
C MET A 10 7.95 -3.15 10.53
N GLY A 11 9.24 -2.89 10.36
CA GLY A 11 10.15 -2.71 11.49
C GLY A 11 10.19 -3.95 12.38
N THR A 12 9.87 -3.80 13.66
CA THR A 12 9.76 -4.90 14.63
C THR A 12 8.38 -5.56 14.64
N LEU A 13 7.41 -4.99 13.90
CA LEU A 13 6.03 -5.49 13.83
C LEU A 13 5.81 -6.36 12.59
N THR A 14 4.75 -7.15 12.64
CA THR A 14 4.18 -7.81 11.46
C THR A 14 2.91 -7.07 11.05
N SER A 15 2.81 -6.69 9.79
CA SER A 15 1.63 -6.09 9.20
C SER A 15 0.86 -7.07 8.34
N GLU A 16 -0.42 -6.80 8.12
CA GLU A 16 -1.28 -7.59 7.23
C GLU A 16 -1.99 -6.66 6.23
N GLY A 17 -1.42 -6.55 5.03
CA GLY A 17 -2.00 -5.83 3.91
C GLY A 17 -2.92 -6.70 3.06
N ALA A 18 -3.51 -6.10 2.02
CA ALA A 18 -4.36 -6.81 1.06
C ALA A 18 -3.84 -6.63 -0.37
N LEU A 19 -3.52 -7.72 -1.06
CA LEU A 19 -3.24 -7.75 -2.49
C LEU A 19 -4.54 -7.96 -3.24
N ILE A 20 -4.87 -7.03 -4.15
CA ILE A 20 -6.16 -6.96 -4.83
C ILE A 20 -5.94 -6.92 -6.33
N TYR A 21 -6.62 -7.80 -7.06
CA TYR A 21 -6.56 -7.86 -8.52
C TYR A 21 -7.77 -8.59 -9.09
N ASP A 22 -8.06 -8.38 -10.36
CA ASP A 22 -9.05 -9.18 -11.08
C ASP A 22 -8.37 -10.41 -11.68
N GLU A 23 -8.76 -11.59 -11.24
CA GLU A 23 -8.24 -12.89 -11.72
C GLU A 23 -8.74 -13.26 -13.11
N ASN A 24 -9.82 -12.63 -13.59
CA ASN A 24 -10.36 -12.86 -14.93
C ASN A 24 -9.62 -12.06 -16.00
N VAL A 25 -8.77 -11.12 -15.61
CA VAL A 25 -7.98 -10.30 -16.53
C VAL A 25 -6.61 -10.92 -16.75
N SER A 26 -6.35 -11.31 -17.99
CA SER A 26 -5.03 -11.80 -18.41
C SER A 26 -4.06 -10.65 -18.69
N GLY A 27 -2.75 -10.93 -18.56
CA GLY A 27 -1.67 -10.00 -18.86
C GLY A 27 -1.16 -9.20 -17.69
N LYS A 28 -0.04 -8.52 -17.91
CA LYS A 28 0.68 -7.76 -16.89
C LYS A 28 0.07 -6.38 -16.72
N ARG A 29 -0.03 -5.93 -15.49
CA ARG A 29 -0.67 -4.65 -15.13
C ARG A 29 0.22 -3.84 -14.21
N PRO A 30 0.17 -2.50 -14.27
CA PRO A 30 0.86 -1.67 -13.30
C PRO A 30 0.39 -1.97 -11.86
N ALA A 31 1.31 -1.87 -10.91
CA ALA A 31 1.01 -2.07 -9.49
C ALA A 31 0.81 -0.74 -8.77
N VAL A 32 -0.15 -0.68 -7.86
CA VAL A 32 -0.47 0.49 -7.05
C VAL A 32 -0.39 0.13 -5.58
N LEU A 33 0.48 0.83 -4.85
CA LEU A 33 0.47 0.79 -3.39
C LEU A 33 -0.53 1.82 -2.89
N LEU A 34 -1.54 1.37 -2.16
CA LEU A 34 -2.57 2.22 -1.56
C LEU A 34 -2.35 2.29 -0.05
N ALA A 35 -1.98 3.48 0.46
CA ALA A 35 -2.00 3.73 1.88
C ALA A 35 -3.44 4.07 2.33
N PRO A 36 -4.00 3.37 3.33
CA PRO A 36 -5.33 3.68 3.83
C PRO A 36 -5.34 5.03 4.56
N ASN A 37 -6.52 5.53 4.89
CA ASN A 37 -6.63 6.68 5.77
C ASN A 37 -6.23 6.30 7.22
N TRP A 38 -6.30 7.27 8.13
CA TRP A 38 -5.93 7.10 9.53
C TRP A 38 -6.74 6.05 10.32
N MET A 39 -7.87 5.56 9.79
CA MET A 39 -8.58 4.41 10.34
C MET A 39 -7.90 3.06 10.00
N GLY A 40 -6.83 3.07 9.19
CA GLY A 40 -6.06 1.88 8.85
C GLY A 40 -6.79 0.89 7.94
N MET A 41 -6.46 -0.39 8.09
CA MET A 41 -6.99 -1.50 7.30
C MET A 41 -8.43 -1.84 7.70
N THR A 42 -9.38 -1.14 7.12
CA THR A 42 -10.82 -1.39 7.25
C THR A 42 -11.38 -2.03 5.97
N ASP A 43 -12.58 -2.61 6.05
CA ASP A 43 -13.29 -3.10 4.86
C ASP A 43 -13.49 -2.00 3.81
N LYS A 44 -13.66 -0.75 4.26
CA LYS A 44 -13.73 0.42 3.37
C LYS A 44 -12.41 0.67 2.64
N ALA A 45 -11.27 0.43 3.28
CA ALA A 45 -9.96 0.56 2.64
C ALA A 45 -9.77 -0.52 1.58
N VAL A 46 -10.13 -1.77 1.87
CA VAL A 46 -10.10 -2.88 0.91
C VAL A 46 -11.03 -2.58 -0.28
N ARG A 47 -12.26 -2.13 -0.02
CA ARG A 47 -13.22 -1.78 -1.07
C ARG A 47 -12.74 -0.63 -1.97
N ARG A 48 -12.03 0.35 -1.41
CA ARG A 48 -11.34 1.38 -2.23
C ARG A 48 -10.23 0.77 -3.08
N GLY A 49 -9.46 -0.17 -2.53
CA GLY A 49 -8.49 -0.93 -3.28
C GLY A 49 -9.11 -1.67 -4.47
N GLU A 50 -10.26 -2.30 -4.28
CA GLU A 50 -11.02 -2.97 -5.35
C GLU A 50 -11.47 -2.00 -6.45
N LEU A 51 -11.96 -0.82 -6.04
CA LEU A 51 -12.37 0.23 -6.99
C LEU A 51 -11.18 0.75 -7.81
N VAL A 52 -10.02 0.94 -7.17
CA VAL A 52 -8.79 1.37 -7.86
C VAL A 52 -8.26 0.26 -8.76
N ALA A 53 -8.28 -0.99 -8.31
CA ALA A 53 -7.81 -2.13 -9.10
C ALA A 53 -8.59 -2.24 -10.41
N GLY A 54 -9.92 -2.26 -10.32
CA GLY A 54 -10.76 -2.51 -11.49
C GLY A 54 -10.20 -3.66 -12.32
N ASN A 55 -10.15 -3.48 -13.63
CA ASN A 55 -9.49 -4.41 -14.56
C ASN A 55 -8.09 -3.96 -15.02
N ARG A 56 -7.55 -2.85 -14.45
CA ARG A 56 -6.35 -2.18 -14.97
C ARG A 56 -5.12 -2.30 -14.08
N TYR A 57 -5.30 -2.51 -12.78
CA TYR A 57 -4.20 -2.45 -11.82
C TYR A 57 -4.15 -3.67 -10.92
N VAL A 58 -2.96 -3.92 -10.38
CA VAL A 58 -2.76 -4.74 -9.19
C VAL A 58 -2.59 -3.77 -8.03
N VAL A 59 -3.42 -3.88 -6.99
CA VAL A 59 -3.39 -2.95 -5.86
C VAL A 59 -2.94 -3.67 -4.60
N PHE A 60 -2.07 -3.05 -3.85
CA PHE A 60 -1.73 -3.51 -2.51
C PHE A 60 -2.14 -2.44 -1.49
N VAL A 61 -3.09 -2.76 -0.64
CA VAL A 61 -3.47 -1.88 0.47
C VAL A 61 -2.55 -2.16 1.64
N ALA A 62 -1.76 -1.17 2.03
CA ALA A 62 -0.80 -1.29 3.11
C ALA A 62 -1.49 -1.23 4.48
N ASP A 63 -1.02 -2.05 5.43
CA ASP A 63 -1.34 -1.89 6.84
C ASP A 63 -0.27 -1.02 7.49
N MET A 64 -0.68 0.09 8.09
CA MET A 64 0.21 1.08 8.69
C MET A 64 0.24 1.03 10.23
N TYR A 65 -0.44 0.06 10.84
CA TYR A 65 -0.53 -0.04 12.30
C TYR A 65 -0.12 -1.40 12.85
N GLY A 66 0.06 -2.38 11.97
CA GLY A 66 0.37 -3.76 12.36
C GLY A 66 -0.86 -4.67 12.35
N ALA A 67 -0.57 -5.96 12.13
CA ALA A 67 -1.59 -6.99 12.01
C ALA A 67 -2.47 -7.07 13.27
N GLY A 68 -3.77 -6.96 13.07
CA GLY A 68 -4.75 -6.98 14.16
C GLY A 68 -5.03 -5.64 14.83
N THR A 69 -4.22 -4.60 14.58
CA THR A 69 -4.47 -3.26 15.11
C THR A 69 -5.50 -2.54 14.25
N ARG A 70 -6.68 -2.32 14.82
CA ARG A 70 -7.82 -1.69 14.13
C ARG A 70 -8.48 -0.71 15.09
N PRO A 71 -8.27 0.61 14.91
CA PRO A 71 -8.91 1.60 15.76
C PRO A 71 -10.43 1.54 15.60
N VAL A 72 -11.16 1.58 16.70
CA VAL A 72 -12.62 1.52 16.71
C VAL A 72 -13.25 2.89 16.57
N ASP A 73 -12.51 3.94 16.94
CA ASP A 73 -12.98 5.32 16.85
C ASP A 73 -11.87 6.29 16.40
N PHE A 74 -12.23 7.57 16.29
CA PHE A 74 -11.32 8.62 15.87
C PHE A 74 -10.23 8.94 16.91
N GLN A 75 -10.48 8.70 18.18
CA GLN A 75 -9.54 8.97 19.24
C GLN A 75 -8.41 7.93 19.21
N GLU A 76 -8.75 6.66 19.11
CA GLU A 76 -7.77 5.58 18.91
C GLU A 76 -7.00 5.75 17.61
N ALA A 77 -7.69 6.10 16.52
CA ALA A 77 -7.04 6.35 15.24
C ALA A 77 -6.02 7.50 15.33
N ALA A 78 -6.35 8.58 16.05
CA ALA A 78 -5.44 9.69 16.28
C ALA A 78 -4.24 9.27 17.14
N ALA A 79 -4.45 8.46 18.17
CA ALA A 79 -3.39 7.94 19.02
C ALA A 79 -2.39 7.07 18.27
N LEU A 80 -2.84 6.29 17.28
CA LEU A 80 -1.99 5.49 16.41
C LEU A 80 -1.29 6.33 15.33
N ALA A 81 -2.01 7.29 14.74
CA ALA A 81 -1.50 8.07 13.62
C ALA A 81 -0.48 9.14 14.02
N ASN A 82 -0.65 9.78 15.19
CA ASN A 82 0.20 10.90 15.60
C ASN A 82 1.66 10.52 15.83
N PRO A 83 2.02 9.42 16.52
CA PRO A 83 3.41 8.98 16.63
C PRO A 83 4.03 8.69 15.26
N LEU A 84 3.29 8.00 14.39
CA LEU A 84 3.77 7.68 13.05
C LEU A 84 4.00 8.93 12.18
N ARG A 85 3.18 9.96 12.33
CA ARG A 85 3.38 11.26 11.64
C ARG A 85 4.61 12.00 12.16
N ALA A 86 4.96 11.84 13.42
CA ALA A 86 6.12 12.48 14.01
C ALA A 86 7.44 11.84 13.54
N ASP A 87 7.43 10.56 13.12
CA ASP A 87 8.62 9.86 12.64
C ASP A 87 8.53 9.57 11.13
N ALA A 88 9.01 10.53 10.34
CA ALA A 88 9.03 10.41 8.89
C ALA A 88 10.02 9.33 8.39
N ILE A 89 11.04 8.97 9.17
CA ILE A 89 12.02 7.95 8.79
C ILE A 89 11.38 6.58 8.94
N GLU A 90 10.77 6.32 10.09
CA GLU A 90 10.05 5.07 10.34
C GLU A 90 8.92 4.88 9.34
N GLN A 91 8.12 5.92 9.13
CA GLN A 91 7.03 5.93 8.17
C GLN A 91 7.48 5.53 6.75
N ARG A 92 8.61 6.11 6.26
CA ARG A 92 9.18 5.77 4.96
C ARG A 92 9.68 4.32 4.90
N SER A 93 10.26 3.82 5.97
CA SER A 93 10.69 2.42 6.08
C SER A 93 9.51 1.48 5.93
N TRP A 94 8.39 1.78 6.57
CA TRP A 94 7.17 0.98 6.51
C TRP A 94 6.54 0.97 5.12
N VAL A 95 6.45 2.14 4.47
CA VAL A 95 5.98 2.23 3.09
C VAL A 95 6.88 1.45 2.13
N ARG A 96 8.19 1.52 2.33
CA ARG A 96 9.15 0.75 1.53
C ARG A 96 8.91 -0.75 1.67
N SER A 97 8.77 -1.26 2.90
CA SER A 97 8.50 -2.67 3.16
C SER A 97 7.19 -3.13 2.49
N ALA A 98 6.13 -2.32 2.60
CA ALA A 98 4.87 -2.59 1.93
C ALA A 98 5.01 -2.61 0.40
N PHE A 99 5.79 -1.69 -0.17
CA PHE A 99 6.04 -1.63 -1.61
C PHE A 99 6.84 -2.83 -2.12
N GLU A 100 7.92 -3.19 -1.43
CA GLU A 100 8.74 -4.36 -1.77
C GLU A 100 7.91 -5.64 -1.69
N THR A 101 7.05 -5.75 -0.67
CA THR A 101 6.11 -6.87 -0.53
C THR A 101 5.12 -6.91 -1.69
N MET A 102 4.53 -5.78 -2.05
CA MET A 102 3.63 -5.69 -3.21
C MET A 102 4.30 -6.21 -4.48
N ILE A 103 5.50 -5.75 -4.77
CA ILE A 103 6.24 -6.17 -5.96
C ILE A 103 6.57 -7.66 -5.92
N ALA A 104 7.06 -8.18 -4.78
CA ALA A 104 7.38 -9.59 -4.63
C ALA A 104 6.15 -10.48 -4.83
N GLN A 105 5.04 -10.14 -4.19
CA GLN A 105 3.80 -10.90 -4.25
C GLN A 105 3.12 -10.84 -5.62
N ALA A 106 3.15 -9.69 -6.28
CA ALA A 106 2.62 -9.54 -7.63
C ALA A 106 3.46 -10.30 -8.67
N LYS A 107 4.79 -10.32 -8.53
CA LYS A 107 5.69 -11.14 -9.37
C LYS A 107 5.46 -12.63 -9.15
N ALA A 108 5.37 -13.09 -7.91
CA ALA A 108 5.15 -14.49 -7.58
C ALA A 108 3.85 -15.06 -8.19
N ARG A 109 2.88 -14.18 -8.46
CA ARG A 109 1.60 -14.52 -9.12
C ARG A 109 1.58 -14.20 -10.61
N ASP A 110 2.71 -13.82 -11.16
CA ASP A 110 2.84 -13.46 -12.58
C ASP A 110 1.90 -12.31 -13.01
N LEU A 111 1.56 -11.39 -12.11
CA LEU A 111 0.66 -10.26 -12.36
C LEU A 111 1.38 -9.03 -12.94
N ILE A 112 2.70 -8.93 -12.73
CA ILE A 112 3.52 -7.82 -13.21
C ILE A 112 4.80 -8.34 -13.86
N ASP A 113 5.35 -7.55 -14.79
CA ASP A 113 6.69 -7.73 -15.37
C ASP A 113 7.60 -6.54 -15.02
N ALA A 114 8.80 -6.51 -15.62
CA ALA A 114 9.75 -5.43 -15.42
C ALA A 114 9.21 -4.06 -15.91
N ALA A 115 8.37 -4.03 -16.94
CA ALA A 115 7.75 -2.80 -17.44
C ALA A 115 6.65 -2.31 -16.49
N ALA A 116 5.76 -3.22 -16.06
CA ALA A 116 4.73 -2.94 -15.09
C ALA A 116 5.31 -2.52 -13.73
N GLN A 117 6.43 -3.14 -13.31
CA GLN A 117 7.14 -2.75 -12.10
C GLN A 117 7.67 -1.31 -12.18
N ARG A 118 8.23 -0.89 -13.33
CA ARG A 118 8.69 0.51 -13.53
C ARG A 118 7.56 1.53 -13.50
N SER A 119 6.34 1.09 -13.79
CA SER A 119 5.13 1.91 -13.75
C SER A 119 4.38 1.82 -12.41
N ALA A 120 4.94 1.13 -11.42
CA ALA A 120 4.34 1.03 -10.11
C ALA A 120 4.41 2.38 -9.37
N PHE A 121 3.34 2.74 -8.68
CA PHE A 121 3.24 3.99 -7.95
C PHE A 121 2.53 3.83 -6.61
N ALA A 122 2.72 4.79 -5.71
CA ALA A 122 2.04 4.83 -4.43
C ALA A 122 0.96 5.92 -4.42
N LEU A 123 -0.23 5.56 -3.95
CA LEU A 123 -1.36 6.47 -3.80
C LEU A 123 -1.75 6.54 -2.32
N ALA A 124 -1.77 7.73 -1.75
CA ALA A 124 -2.29 7.95 -0.40
C ALA A 124 -3.78 8.24 -0.44
N ALA A 125 -4.59 7.43 0.24
CA ALA A 125 -6.05 7.53 0.21
C ALA A 125 -6.61 8.53 1.20
N ALA A 126 -5.92 9.61 1.55
CA ALA A 126 -6.55 10.70 2.29
C ALA A 126 -5.71 11.96 2.48
N THR A 127 -6.41 13.04 2.56
CA THR A 127 -6.03 14.40 2.91
C THR A 127 -5.35 14.60 4.28
N SER A 128 -5.19 13.56 5.08
CA SER A 128 -4.60 13.65 6.43
C SER A 128 -3.15 13.17 6.54
N TRP A 129 -2.63 12.52 5.52
CA TRP A 129 -1.22 12.14 5.44
C TRP A 129 -0.55 13.08 4.45
N SER A 130 0.11 14.12 4.93
CA SER A 130 0.93 15.00 4.09
C SER A 130 2.21 14.27 3.69
N TRP A 131 2.10 13.32 2.79
CA TRP A 131 3.23 12.61 2.23
C TRP A 131 3.93 13.50 1.20
N ARG A 132 4.85 14.30 1.65
CA ARG A 132 5.91 14.74 0.75
C ARG A 132 6.88 13.57 0.63
N VAL A 133 6.58 12.61 -0.21
CA VAL A 133 7.60 11.65 -0.66
C VAL A 133 8.50 12.45 -1.60
N THR A 134 9.51 13.06 -1.02
CA THR A 134 10.55 13.72 -1.80
C THR A 134 11.31 12.66 -2.60
N ALA A 135 11.41 12.88 -3.89
CA ALA A 135 11.99 12.05 -4.94
C ALA A 135 13.39 11.39 -4.74
N PRO A 136 14.20 11.64 -3.69
CA PRO A 136 15.51 11.03 -3.58
C PRO A 136 15.51 9.54 -3.22
N LEU A 137 14.43 8.96 -2.72
CA LEU A 137 14.40 7.54 -2.34
C LEU A 137 14.12 6.59 -3.51
N TRP A 138 13.74 7.09 -4.67
CA TRP A 138 13.33 6.33 -5.85
C TRP A 138 14.23 6.58 -7.06
N ARG A 139 15.53 6.83 -6.85
CA ARG A 139 16.52 6.91 -7.94
C ARG A 139 16.83 5.54 -8.54
N GLN A 140 15.79 4.78 -8.87
CA GLN A 140 15.73 3.75 -9.88
C GLN A 140 14.34 3.84 -10.51
N PRO A 141 14.15 3.72 -11.82
CA PRO A 141 13.22 4.53 -12.60
C PRO A 141 11.75 4.16 -12.41
N CYS A 142 11.10 4.67 -11.38
CA CYS A 142 9.64 4.79 -11.34
C CYS A 142 9.29 6.22 -11.74
N ARG A 143 9.07 6.44 -13.04
CA ARG A 143 8.48 7.68 -13.55
C ARG A 143 6.97 7.61 -13.32
N SER A 144 6.51 8.10 -12.24
CA SER A 144 5.23 8.76 -11.99
C SER A 144 4.76 8.50 -10.56
N MET A 145 5.02 9.48 -9.74
CA MET A 145 4.38 9.63 -8.46
C MET A 145 3.30 10.68 -8.67
N VAL A 146 2.06 10.26 -8.62
CA VAL A 146 0.93 11.20 -8.58
C VAL A 146 0.49 11.31 -7.13
N ILE A 147 0.59 12.53 -6.61
CA ILE A 147 0.06 12.93 -5.30
C ILE A 147 -1.43 13.21 -5.44
#